data_351d2c36d767b06c855f83d1213a55bd
#
_entry.id   351d2c36d767b06c855f83d1213a55bd
#
_cell.length_a   1.000
_cell.length_b   1.000
_cell.length_c   1.000
_cell.angle_alpha   90.00
_cell.angle_beta   90.00
_cell.angle_gamma   90.00
#
_symmetry.space_group_name_H-M   'P 1'
#
loop_
_entity.id
_entity.type
_entity.pdbx_description
1 polymer ?
#
loop_
_entity_poly.entity_id
_entity_poly.type
_entity_poly.pdbx_seq_one_letter_code
_entity_poly.pdbx_strand_id
1 'polypeptide(L)'
;MTKKDNKKGFTIIEVVLVLAIAGLIFAMVFIALPALQRSQRDQSRKNDTSTVAAAINNWNSANRNGGTFSEESLRKYVDKLDQYDKSSELKVATPGASMSVASNEIKVMRGKKCPSSTPAPSADDPANITLQNGSSRNAAVVVLLENNGSQKQLYCQDV
;
A
#
# COMPACT_ATOMS: atom_id res chain seq x y z
N MET A 1 -72.33 5.87 -6.31
CA MET A 1 -71.44 7.05 -6.10
C MET A 1 -70.03 6.60 -6.20
N THR A 2 -69.36 6.83 -7.34
CA THR A 2 -67.95 6.48 -7.58
C THR A 2 -67.12 7.65 -7.12
N LYS A 3 -66.22 7.39 -6.09
CA LYS A 3 -65.28 8.35 -5.53
C LYS A 3 -64.16 8.53 -6.55
N LYS A 4 -64.08 9.72 -7.14
CA LYS A 4 -63.04 10.09 -8.11
C LYS A 4 -61.72 10.32 -7.34
N ASP A 5 -60.81 9.37 -7.37
CA ASP A 5 -59.46 9.51 -6.81
C ASP A 5 -58.70 10.54 -7.63
N ASN A 6 -58.44 11.70 -7.04
CA ASN A 6 -57.58 12.74 -7.62
C ASN A 6 -56.11 12.25 -7.54
N LYS A 7 -55.63 11.65 -8.62
CA LYS A 7 -54.21 11.35 -8.79
C LYS A 7 -53.46 12.68 -8.96
N LYS A 8 -52.79 13.10 -7.90
CA LYS A 8 -51.87 14.24 -7.96
C LYS A 8 -50.63 13.84 -8.76
N GLY A 9 -50.36 14.52 -9.85
CA GLY A 9 -49.14 14.35 -10.63
C GLY A 9 -47.96 15.12 -9.99
N PHE A 10 -46.73 14.70 -10.30
CA PHE A 10 -45.53 15.41 -9.88
C PHE A 10 -45.43 16.77 -10.58
N THR A 11 -44.98 17.78 -9.84
CA THR A 11 -44.69 19.10 -10.40
C THR A 11 -43.31 19.10 -11.07
N ILE A 12 -43.14 19.92 -12.10
CA ILE A 12 -41.84 20.06 -12.78
C ILE A 12 -40.73 20.49 -11.81
N ILE A 13 -41.06 21.33 -10.84
CA ILE A 13 -40.10 21.82 -9.86
C ILE A 13 -39.63 20.72 -8.89
N GLU A 14 -40.48 19.77 -8.52
CA GLU A 14 -40.06 18.62 -7.71
C GLU A 14 -39.04 17.75 -8.43
N VAL A 15 -39.26 17.50 -9.71
CA VAL A 15 -38.33 16.70 -10.52
C VAL A 15 -37.00 17.44 -10.71
N VAL A 16 -37.00 18.73 -11.02
CA VAL A 16 -35.79 19.53 -11.20
C VAL A 16 -34.99 19.61 -9.91
N LEU A 17 -35.65 19.78 -8.76
CA LEU A 17 -34.97 19.86 -7.47
C LEU A 17 -34.28 18.55 -7.12
N VAL A 18 -34.95 17.40 -7.35
CA VAL A 18 -34.35 16.07 -7.12
C VAL A 18 -33.16 15.83 -8.04
N LEU A 19 -33.26 16.19 -9.32
CA LEU A 19 -32.16 16.07 -10.27
C LEU A 19 -31.00 16.99 -9.91
N ALA A 20 -31.25 18.20 -9.41
CA ALA A 20 -30.20 19.11 -8.95
C ALA A 20 -29.43 18.55 -7.76
N ILE A 21 -30.13 17.98 -6.76
CA ILE A 21 -29.51 17.34 -5.59
C ILE A 21 -28.72 16.10 -6.03
N ALA A 22 -29.32 15.26 -6.87
CA ALA A 22 -28.63 14.08 -7.41
C ALA A 22 -27.35 14.46 -8.16
N GLY A 23 -27.38 15.51 -8.98
CA GLY A 23 -26.22 16.03 -9.68
C GLY A 23 -25.09 16.50 -8.75
N LEU A 24 -25.42 17.17 -7.65
CA LEU A 24 -24.46 17.56 -6.63
C LEU A 24 -23.80 16.36 -5.94
N ILE A 25 -24.59 15.32 -5.61
CA ILE A 25 -24.07 14.09 -5.00
C ILE A 25 -23.11 13.38 -5.96
N PHE A 26 -23.48 13.23 -7.23
CA PHE A 26 -22.61 12.62 -8.24
C PHE A 26 -21.29 13.39 -8.41
N ALA A 27 -21.34 14.72 -8.47
CA ALA A 27 -20.14 15.55 -8.59
C ALA A 27 -19.19 15.30 -7.40
N MET A 28 -19.70 15.22 -6.17
CA MET A 28 -18.90 14.96 -4.97
C MET A 28 -18.27 13.56 -4.99
N VAL A 29 -19.04 12.53 -5.41
CA VAL A 29 -18.57 11.14 -5.49
C VAL A 29 -17.41 11.01 -6.50
N PHE A 30 -17.51 11.63 -7.69
CA PHE A 30 -16.46 11.57 -8.71
C PHE A 30 -15.13 12.16 -8.24
N ILE A 31 -15.14 13.15 -7.37
CA ILE A 31 -13.93 13.76 -6.81
C ILE A 31 -13.35 12.88 -5.69
N ALA A 32 -14.19 12.31 -4.82
CA ALA A 32 -13.74 11.57 -3.65
C ALA A 32 -13.27 10.13 -3.96
N LEU A 33 -13.87 9.48 -4.97
CA LEU A 33 -13.62 8.07 -5.27
C LEU A 33 -12.15 7.75 -5.62
N PRO A 34 -11.43 8.52 -6.45
CA PRO A 34 -10.03 8.24 -6.76
C PRO A 34 -9.10 8.34 -5.55
N ALA A 35 -9.37 9.28 -4.64
CA ALA A 35 -8.58 9.45 -3.42
C ALA A 35 -8.76 8.25 -2.47
N LEU A 36 -9.98 7.75 -2.33
CA LEU A 36 -10.29 6.58 -1.52
C LEU A 36 -9.61 5.31 -2.05
N GLN A 37 -9.65 5.10 -3.37
CA GLN A 37 -9.00 3.94 -4.00
C GLN A 37 -7.49 3.93 -3.77
N ARG A 38 -6.81 5.08 -3.85
CA ARG A 38 -5.37 5.19 -3.54
C ARG A 38 -5.09 4.85 -2.08
N SER A 39 -5.88 5.40 -1.16
CA SER A 39 -5.75 5.11 0.27
C SER A 39 -5.91 3.61 0.58
N GLN A 40 -6.84 2.93 -0.09
CA GLN A 40 -7.01 1.48 0.06
C GLN A 40 -5.80 0.70 -0.45
N ARG A 41 -5.25 1.05 -1.63
CA ARG A 41 -4.03 0.41 -2.15
C ARG A 41 -2.83 0.64 -1.24
N ASP A 42 -2.66 1.84 -0.72
CA ASP A 42 -1.58 2.14 0.22
C ASP A 42 -1.72 1.38 1.54
N GLN A 43 -2.96 1.20 2.02
CA GLN A 43 -3.21 0.36 3.20
C GLN A 43 -2.88 -1.11 2.93
N SER A 44 -3.24 -1.64 1.76
CA SER A 44 -2.88 -3.00 1.36
C SER A 44 -1.36 -3.18 1.26
N ARG A 45 -0.62 -2.21 0.71
CA ARG A 45 0.85 -2.23 0.68
C ARG A 45 1.47 -2.27 2.08
N LYS A 46 0.92 -1.50 3.03
CA LYS A 46 1.37 -1.55 4.43
C LYS A 46 1.07 -2.91 5.08
N ASN A 47 -0.08 -3.50 4.80
CA ASN A 47 -0.42 -4.84 5.28
C ASN A 47 0.55 -5.89 4.71
N ASP A 48 0.87 -5.82 3.43
CA ASP A 48 1.86 -6.70 2.79
C ASP A 48 3.24 -6.54 3.43
N THR A 49 3.65 -5.30 3.73
CA THR A 49 4.89 -5.02 4.45
C THR A 49 4.92 -5.72 5.82
N SER A 50 3.81 -5.67 6.57
CA SER A 50 3.69 -6.34 7.86
C SER A 50 3.70 -7.87 7.72
N THR A 51 3.09 -8.42 6.68
CA THR A 51 3.10 -9.85 6.37
C THR A 51 4.51 -10.33 6.06
N VAL A 52 5.26 -9.58 5.26
CA VAL A 52 6.67 -9.87 4.96
C VAL A 52 7.55 -9.74 6.22
N ALA A 53 7.30 -8.74 7.07
CA ALA A 53 7.99 -8.58 8.35
C ALA A 53 7.76 -9.81 9.27
N ALA A 54 6.53 -10.30 9.36
CA ALA A 54 6.21 -11.53 10.10
C ALA A 54 6.92 -12.76 9.50
N ALA A 55 6.96 -12.87 8.18
CA ALA A 55 7.69 -13.95 7.48
C ALA A 55 9.19 -13.92 7.77
N ILE A 56 9.80 -12.74 7.86
CA ILE A 56 11.22 -12.58 8.24
C ILE A 56 11.45 -13.06 9.67
N ASN A 57 10.56 -12.72 10.61
CA ASN A 57 10.65 -13.20 11.99
C ASN A 57 10.51 -14.72 12.08
N ASN A 58 9.60 -15.31 11.31
CA ASN A 58 9.45 -16.76 11.22
C ASN A 58 10.70 -17.41 10.63
N TRP A 59 11.25 -16.82 9.55
CA TRP A 59 12.50 -17.29 8.96
C TRP A 59 13.66 -17.19 9.95
N ASN A 60 13.82 -16.07 10.67
CA ASN A 60 14.84 -15.89 11.71
C ASN A 60 14.71 -16.92 12.82
N SER A 61 13.50 -17.30 13.20
CA SER A 61 13.23 -18.28 14.24
C SER A 61 13.56 -19.70 13.79
N ALA A 62 13.25 -20.03 12.55
CA ALA A 62 13.56 -21.34 11.97
C ALA A 62 15.05 -21.53 11.65
N ASN A 63 15.77 -20.45 11.34
CA ASN A 63 17.17 -20.50 10.89
C ASN A 63 18.14 -19.89 11.92
N ARG A 64 17.96 -20.23 13.22
CA ARG A 64 18.82 -19.72 14.31
C ARG A 64 20.29 -20.09 14.17
N ASN A 65 20.59 -21.24 13.57
CA ASN A 65 21.95 -21.78 13.38
C ASN A 65 22.61 -21.32 12.07
N GLY A 66 22.02 -20.36 11.40
CA GLY A 66 22.46 -19.88 10.09
C GLY A 66 21.61 -20.44 8.95
N GLY A 67 21.53 -19.69 7.87
CA GLY A 67 20.79 -20.04 6.66
C GLY A 67 20.98 -18.96 5.62
N THR A 68 20.87 -19.30 4.35
CA THR A 68 20.93 -18.31 3.27
C THR A 68 19.62 -17.56 3.21
N PHE A 69 19.67 -16.26 3.51
CA PHE A 69 18.52 -15.37 3.35
C PHE A 69 18.43 -14.96 1.89
N SER A 70 17.43 -15.48 1.20
CA SER A 70 17.17 -15.21 -0.22
C SER A 70 15.68 -15.03 -0.47
N GLU A 71 15.33 -14.51 -1.64
CA GLU A 71 13.93 -14.39 -2.07
C GLU A 71 13.18 -15.72 -1.97
N GLU A 72 13.78 -16.79 -2.48
CA GLU A 72 13.17 -18.12 -2.47
C GLU A 72 12.97 -18.64 -1.05
N SER A 73 13.95 -18.45 -0.15
CA SER A 73 13.82 -18.87 1.24
C SER A 73 12.74 -18.10 1.99
N LEU A 74 12.61 -16.78 1.72
CA LEU A 74 11.60 -15.93 2.35
C LEU A 74 10.20 -16.24 1.84
N ARG A 75 10.03 -16.50 0.54
CA ARG A 75 8.73 -16.83 -0.07
C ARG A 75 8.03 -18.04 0.54
N LYS A 76 8.78 -18.96 1.14
CA LYS A 76 8.22 -20.14 1.84
C LYS A 76 7.47 -19.77 3.11
N TYR A 77 7.76 -18.62 3.71
CA TYR A 77 7.13 -18.09 4.92
C TYR A 77 6.07 -17.01 4.63
N VAL A 78 5.89 -16.63 3.37
CA VAL A 78 4.86 -15.69 2.92
C VAL A 78 3.74 -16.49 2.27
N ASP A 79 2.56 -16.50 2.89
CA ASP A 79 1.40 -17.22 2.33
C ASP A 79 0.81 -16.45 1.15
N LYS A 80 0.37 -15.23 1.37
CA LYS A 80 -0.26 -14.36 0.38
C LYS A 80 0.05 -12.89 0.68
N LEU A 81 0.18 -12.11 -0.37
CA LEU A 81 0.20 -10.64 -0.31
C LEU A 81 -1.07 -10.11 -1.01
N ASP A 82 -1.57 -8.98 -0.54
CA ASP A 82 -2.82 -8.38 -1.05
C ASP A 82 -2.59 -7.56 -2.31
N GLN A 83 -1.51 -6.77 -2.33
CA GLN A 83 -1.17 -5.85 -3.42
C GLN A 83 -0.04 -6.39 -4.31
N TYR A 84 0.88 -7.18 -3.76
CA TYR A 84 2.07 -7.66 -4.47
C TYR A 84 2.02 -9.15 -4.78
N ASP A 85 2.63 -9.54 -5.89
CA ASP A 85 2.89 -10.95 -6.18
C ASP A 85 4.20 -11.39 -5.49
N LYS A 86 4.07 -12.34 -4.54
CA LYS A 86 5.22 -12.86 -3.80
C LYS A 86 6.27 -13.55 -4.68
N SER A 87 5.89 -14.02 -5.86
CA SER A 87 6.79 -14.77 -6.76
C SER A 87 7.62 -13.85 -7.65
N SER A 88 7.13 -12.65 -7.98
CA SER A 88 7.77 -11.73 -8.92
C SER A 88 8.13 -10.37 -8.29
N GLU A 89 7.35 -9.88 -7.33
CA GLU A 89 7.46 -8.53 -6.80
C GLU A 89 8.12 -8.47 -5.40
N LEU A 90 8.19 -9.60 -4.68
CA LEU A 90 8.98 -9.70 -3.46
C LEU A 90 10.47 -9.87 -3.82
N LYS A 91 11.29 -8.88 -3.47
CA LYS A 91 12.72 -8.82 -3.77
C LYS A 91 13.57 -8.71 -2.51
N VAL A 92 14.70 -9.43 -2.51
CA VAL A 92 15.73 -9.29 -1.49
C VAL A 92 16.90 -8.51 -2.08
N ALA A 93 17.14 -7.32 -1.54
CA ALA A 93 18.23 -6.48 -1.99
C ALA A 93 19.59 -6.96 -1.42
N THR A 94 20.64 -6.79 -2.20
CA THR A 94 22.00 -6.98 -1.71
C THR A 94 22.32 -5.97 -0.61
N PRO A 95 23.03 -6.35 0.46
CA PRO A 95 23.40 -5.42 1.53
C PRO A 95 24.16 -4.22 0.99
N GLY A 96 23.66 -3.03 1.25
CA GLY A 96 24.21 -1.75 0.82
C GLY A 96 23.82 -0.62 1.78
N ALA A 97 24.29 0.60 1.52
CA ALA A 97 23.88 1.76 2.31
C ALA A 97 22.53 2.32 1.86
N SER A 98 22.18 2.16 0.59
CA SER A 98 20.93 2.64 0.00
C SER A 98 20.24 1.54 -0.81
N MET A 99 18.95 1.70 -0.99
CA MET A 99 18.09 0.79 -1.75
C MET A 99 17.15 1.60 -2.63
N SER A 100 17.05 1.20 -3.90
CA SER A 100 16.07 1.74 -4.84
C SER A 100 14.82 0.87 -4.81
N VAL A 101 13.63 1.46 -4.70
CA VAL A 101 12.34 0.76 -4.60
C VAL A 101 11.37 1.31 -5.63
N ALA A 102 10.85 0.44 -6.48
CA ALA A 102 9.82 0.79 -7.45
C ALA A 102 8.40 0.56 -6.90
N SER A 103 7.40 1.15 -7.54
CA SER A 103 6.00 1.06 -7.07
C SER A 103 5.38 -0.34 -7.20
N ASN A 104 5.98 -1.19 -8.03
CA ASN A 104 5.53 -2.57 -8.27
C ASN A 104 6.36 -3.62 -7.50
N GLU A 105 7.11 -3.23 -6.48
CA GLU A 105 7.93 -4.17 -5.73
C GLU A 105 7.90 -3.89 -4.23
N ILE A 106 8.01 -4.97 -3.45
CA ILE A 106 8.30 -4.93 -2.02
C ILE A 106 9.73 -5.42 -1.82
N LYS A 107 10.57 -4.59 -1.22
CA LYS A 107 11.99 -4.84 -1.09
C LYS A 107 12.41 -5.05 0.35
N VAL A 108 13.24 -6.06 0.56
CA VAL A 108 13.80 -6.42 1.86
C VAL A 108 15.32 -6.29 1.81
N MET A 109 15.92 -5.63 2.80
CA MET A 109 17.36 -5.61 2.97
C MET A 109 17.73 -6.08 4.38
N ARG A 110 18.48 -7.18 4.46
CA ARG A 110 18.93 -7.76 5.73
C ARG A 110 20.15 -7.02 6.28
N GLY A 111 20.27 -7.01 7.61
CA GLY A 111 21.36 -6.29 8.30
C GLY A 111 21.16 -4.78 8.35
N LYS A 112 19.98 -4.32 8.04
CA LYS A 112 19.63 -2.90 7.98
C LYS A 112 18.37 -2.57 8.77
N LYS A 113 18.27 -1.28 9.11
CA LYS A 113 17.11 -0.66 9.77
C LYS A 113 16.62 0.53 8.98
N CYS A 114 15.38 0.86 9.19
CA CYS A 114 14.77 2.05 8.64
C CYS A 114 15.48 3.32 9.14
N PRO A 115 15.49 4.41 8.35
CA PRO A 115 16.01 5.69 8.82
C PRO A 115 15.17 6.24 9.97
N SER A 116 15.79 7.02 10.86
CA SER A 116 15.11 7.63 12.02
C SER A 116 14.04 8.66 11.62
N SER A 117 14.16 9.22 10.41
CA SER A 117 13.20 10.16 9.83
C SER A 117 12.58 9.55 8.58
N THR A 118 11.28 9.74 8.41
CA THR A 118 10.59 9.35 7.18
C THR A 118 11.18 10.13 6.00
N PRO A 119 11.62 9.47 4.93
CA PRO A 119 12.09 10.16 3.73
C PRO A 119 11.02 11.11 3.18
N ALA A 120 11.43 12.24 2.64
CA ALA A 120 10.51 13.17 2.00
C ALA A 120 9.78 12.50 0.81
N PRO A 121 8.52 12.87 0.53
CA PRO A 121 7.84 12.42 -0.66
C PRO A 121 8.61 12.81 -1.93
N SER A 122 8.67 11.91 -2.90
CA SER A 122 9.35 12.12 -4.18
C SER A 122 8.42 11.80 -5.35
N ALA A 123 8.67 12.41 -6.48
CA ALA A 123 8.03 12.03 -7.75
C ALA A 123 8.73 10.83 -8.42
N ASP A 124 9.91 10.45 -7.91
CA ASP A 124 10.73 9.40 -8.53
C ASP A 124 10.10 8.01 -8.37
N ASP A 125 10.22 7.23 -9.43
CA ASP A 125 9.93 5.82 -9.46
C ASP A 125 10.94 5.12 -10.38
N PRO A 126 11.91 4.40 -9.83
CA PRO A 126 12.08 4.01 -8.43
C PRO A 126 12.61 5.13 -7.51
N ALA A 127 12.14 5.15 -6.27
CA ALA A 127 12.64 6.05 -5.24
C ALA A 127 13.77 5.43 -4.42
N ASN A 128 14.71 6.25 -3.96
CA ASN A 128 15.87 5.80 -3.20
C ASN A 128 15.71 6.06 -1.69
N ILE A 129 16.05 5.07 -0.87
CA ILE A 129 16.11 5.19 0.58
C ILE A 129 17.48 4.82 1.10
N THR A 130 18.02 5.64 2.00
CA THR A 130 19.25 5.33 2.75
C THR A 130 18.87 4.66 4.06
N LEU A 131 19.43 3.46 4.29
CA LEU A 131 19.14 2.63 5.45
C LEU A 131 20.27 2.72 6.48
N GLN A 132 19.89 2.57 7.76
CA GLN A 132 20.84 2.50 8.85
C GLN A 132 21.41 1.08 9.02
N ASN A 133 22.59 0.95 9.63
CA ASN A 133 23.14 -0.36 9.95
C ASN A 133 22.36 -1.00 11.11
N GLY A 134 22.03 -2.27 10.94
CA GLY A 134 21.40 -3.11 11.94
C GLY A 134 22.27 -4.34 12.27
N SER A 135 21.79 -5.18 13.17
CA SER A 135 22.39 -6.50 13.41
C SER A 135 22.10 -7.45 12.26
N SER A 136 22.79 -8.58 12.19
CA SER A 136 22.56 -9.60 11.16
C SER A 136 21.13 -10.19 11.14
N ARG A 137 20.37 -10.01 12.21
CA ARG A 137 18.95 -10.45 12.31
C ARG A 137 17.95 -9.38 11.95
N ASN A 138 18.36 -8.10 11.97
CA ASN A 138 17.46 -7.02 11.55
C ASN A 138 17.25 -7.07 10.03
N ALA A 139 16.11 -6.60 9.62
CA ALA A 139 15.82 -6.35 8.22
C ALA A 139 14.95 -5.11 8.10
N ALA A 140 15.13 -4.35 7.04
CA ALA A 140 14.25 -3.27 6.64
C ALA A 140 13.39 -3.76 5.47
N VAL A 141 12.07 -3.63 5.62
CA VAL A 141 11.09 -3.91 4.55
C VAL A 141 10.59 -2.58 4.04
N VAL A 142 10.69 -2.34 2.74
CA VAL A 142 10.39 -1.05 2.13
C VAL A 142 9.47 -1.21 0.94
N VAL A 143 8.46 -0.34 0.88
CA VAL A 143 7.52 -0.20 -0.24
C VAL A 143 7.34 1.26 -0.61
N LEU A 144 6.87 1.52 -1.83
CA LEU A 144 6.55 2.84 -2.31
C LEU A 144 5.02 3.03 -2.33
N LEU A 145 4.51 3.97 -1.54
CA LEU A 145 3.09 4.34 -1.45
C LEU A 145 2.75 5.39 -2.51
N GLU A 146 1.49 5.41 -2.95
CA GLU A 146 1.01 6.34 -3.98
C GLU A 146 0.78 7.77 -3.45
N ASN A 147 0.60 7.92 -2.13
CA ASN A 147 0.33 9.19 -1.47
C ASN A 147 -0.69 10.06 -2.25
N ASN A 148 -0.40 11.29 -2.59
CA ASN A 148 -1.32 12.21 -3.29
C ASN A 148 -1.31 12.12 -4.83
N GLY A 149 -0.87 10.98 -5.38
CA GLY A 149 -0.92 10.69 -6.82
C GLY A 149 0.25 11.23 -7.64
N SER A 150 0.70 12.46 -7.42
CA SER A 150 1.88 13.05 -8.10
C SER A 150 3.17 12.80 -7.32
N GLN A 151 3.07 12.58 -6.02
CA GLN A 151 4.20 12.29 -5.14
C GLN A 151 4.01 10.92 -4.51
N LYS A 152 5.10 10.18 -4.40
CA LYS A 152 5.17 8.87 -3.77
C LYS A 152 5.88 8.99 -2.44
N GLN A 153 5.49 8.17 -1.49
CA GLN A 153 6.06 8.15 -0.14
C GLN A 153 6.70 6.79 0.12
N LEU A 154 7.98 6.77 0.45
CA LEU A 154 8.62 5.56 0.94
C LEU A 154 8.08 5.20 2.33
N TYR A 155 7.65 3.98 2.48
CA TYR A 155 7.26 3.40 3.75
C TYR A 155 8.24 2.29 4.11
N CYS A 156 8.81 2.36 5.30
CA CYS A 156 9.80 1.43 5.79
C CYS A 156 9.34 0.85 7.12
N GLN A 157 9.52 -0.45 7.29
CA GLN A 157 9.21 -1.18 8.51
C GLN A 157 10.43 -1.98 8.96
N ASP A 158 10.81 -1.82 10.21
CA ASP A 158 11.89 -2.60 10.86
C ASP A 158 11.40 -3.97 11.32
N VAL A 159 12.31 -4.95 11.22
CA VAL A 159 12.14 -6.33 11.68
C VAL A 159 13.34 -6.74 12.53
#